data_e7568e07050cacb19edeadfb1f6a7e34
#
_entry.id   e7568e07050cacb19edeadfb1f6a7e34
#
_cell.length_a   1.000
_cell.length_b   1.000
_cell.length_c   1.000
_cell.angle_alpha   90.00
_cell.angle_beta   90.00
_cell.angle_gamma   90.00
#
_symmetry.space_group_name_H-M   'P 1'
#
loop_
_entity.id
_entity.type
_entity.pdbx_description
1 polymer ?
#
loop_
_entity_poly.entity_id
_entity_poly.type
_entity_poly.pdbx_seq_one_letter_code
_entity_poly.pdbx_strand_id
1 'polypeptide(L)'
;MSTRTTNDIGLGLLRQPKHLAFGPGQRAQLPHLVRGIGGRALICTDERMASSEVFAEIVAALRDSGVAVEVFDGVEAELPRDNLLGVVDRFSGSPVDVVIGVGGGSCLDFAKVAAILLARGGDVRDLYGENRVAGPGLPMIAVPTTGGTGAEITCISVVYDADLGMKVGIASPYLEAHAAVVDPELTISCPRGLTAATGADALSHLIESFTARAKNPGTDHIEQHLYVGKNLLADVYARQGLGLLNTSLERLAADLTDLGARSDTMLAAMSAGMAINTAGTAAAHAIQSPIGALTHTAHGFGVGALLPYVMRYNLPAREPEFAEIADVLGVGTGADQVARARAAIVRVEEILAALDVPLNLRDLGLRPEHFEVVAEQAMKATRLTANNPRELTHDSVVEILKRGYADDRSWWDL
;
A
#
# COMPACT_ATOMS: atom_id res chain seq x y z
N MET A 1 28.67 -8.90 9.30
CA MET A 1 27.81 -8.38 10.40
C MET A 1 28.49 -7.13 10.95
N SER A 2 27.97 -5.95 10.60
CA SER A 2 28.43 -4.70 11.22
C SER A 2 27.98 -4.70 12.66
N THR A 3 28.91 -4.57 13.61
CA THR A 3 28.61 -4.43 15.04
C THR A 3 27.99 -3.05 15.25
N ARG A 4 26.64 -2.99 15.32
CA ARG A 4 25.94 -1.80 15.78
C ARG A 4 26.43 -1.49 17.20
N THR A 5 26.90 -0.29 17.44
CA THR A 5 27.20 0.17 18.80
C THR A 5 25.88 0.45 19.52
N THR A 6 25.86 0.34 20.84
CA THR A 6 24.66 0.58 21.67
C THR A 6 24.04 1.99 21.49
N ASN A 7 24.77 2.93 20.90
CA ASN A 7 24.30 4.28 20.57
C ASN A 7 23.57 4.38 19.22
N ASP A 8 23.62 3.30 18.38
CA ASP A 8 22.99 3.27 17.06
C ASP A 8 21.63 2.52 17.05
N ILE A 9 21.09 2.20 18.22
CA ILE A 9 19.76 1.61 18.35
C ILE A 9 18.74 2.74 18.16
N GLY A 10 18.25 2.88 16.95
CA GLY A 10 17.21 3.83 16.59
C GLY A 10 15.83 3.45 17.13
N LEU A 11 14.86 4.33 16.95
CA LEU A 11 13.45 4.07 17.26
C LEU A 11 12.95 2.84 16.50
N GLY A 12 12.16 2.01 17.17
CA GLY A 12 11.28 1.02 16.54
C GLY A 12 9.84 1.34 16.91
N LEU A 13 8.99 1.58 15.92
CA LEU A 13 7.56 1.80 16.10
C LEU A 13 6.77 0.91 15.14
N LEU A 14 5.72 0.30 15.67
CA LEU A 14 4.79 -0.51 14.89
C LEU A 14 3.35 -0.17 15.30
N ARG A 15 2.44 -0.13 14.33
CA ARG A 15 0.99 -0.11 14.52
C ARG A 15 0.40 -1.22 13.67
N GLN A 16 -0.58 -1.95 14.21
CA GLN A 16 -1.15 -3.11 13.53
C GLN A 16 -2.55 -3.41 14.07
N PRO A 17 -3.38 -4.14 13.32
CA PRO A 17 -4.65 -4.65 13.81
C PRO A 17 -4.51 -5.42 15.13
N LYS A 18 -5.53 -5.35 15.97
CA LYS A 18 -5.56 -6.09 17.25
C LYS A 18 -5.50 -7.61 17.04
N HIS A 19 -6.11 -8.10 15.96
CA HIS A 19 -6.10 -9.50 15.56
C HIS A 19 -5.64 -9.60 14.11
N LEU A 20 -4.67 -10.48 13.85
CA LEU A 20 -4.16 -10.76 12.53
C LEU A 20 -4.10 -12.27 12.31
N ALA A 21 -4.89 -12.75 11.35
CA ALA A 21 -4.88 -14.14 10.91
C ALA A 21 -4.32 -14.20 9.48
N PHE A 22 -3.34 -15.07 9.25
CA PHE A 22 -2.72 -15.26 7.95
C PHE A 22 -2.67 -16.75 7.59
N GLY A 23 -3.01 -17.08 6.35
CA GLY A 23 -2.83 -18.40 5.75
C GLY A 23 -4.03 -18.86 4.92
N PRO A 24 -3.86 -19.90 4.09
CA PRO A 24 -4.94 -20.47 3.30
C PRO A 24 -6.12 -20.91 4.18
N GLY A 25 -7.34 -20.59 3.75
CA GLY A 25 -8.58 -20.94 4.46
C GLY A 25 -8.89 -20.11 5.71
N GLN A 26 -8.07 -19.11 6.06
CA GLN A 26 -8.29 -18.33 7.30
C GLN A 26 -9.58 -17.49 7.28
N ARG A 27 -10.20 -17.27 6.12
CA ARG A 27 -11.55 -16.68 6.03
C ARG A 27 -12.61 -17.43 6.86
N ALA A 28 -12.36 -18.68 7.18
CA ALA A 28 -13.24 -19.48 8.07
C ALA A 28 -13.33 -18.92 9.51
N GLN A 29 -12.42 -18.03 9.92
CA GLN A 29 -12.48 -17.37 11.24
C GLN A 29 -13.48 -16.20 11.29
N LEU A 30 -13.90 -15.66 10.14
CA LEU A 30 -14.78 -14.49 10.07
C LEU A 30 -16.04 -14.61 10.94
N PRO A 31 -16.81 -15.73 10.92
CA PRO A 31 -17.99 -15.85 11.76
C PRO A 31 -17.69 -15.74 13.26
N HIS A 32 -16.56 -16.27 13.71
CA HIS A 32 -16.14 -16.18 15.11
C HIS A 32 -15.76 -14.76 15.50
N LEU A 33 -14.97 -14.08 14.66
CA LEU A 33 -14.54 -12.69 14.90
C LEU A 33 -15.75 -11.75 14.94
N VAL A 34 -16.68 -11.86 13.98
CA VAL A 34 -17.87 -11.03 13.91
C VAL A 34 -18.76 -11.22 15.15
N ARG A 35 -19.05 -12.47 15.54
CA ARG A 35 -19.86 -12.75 16.74
C ARG A 35 -19.21 -12.24 18.03
N GLY A 36 -17.90 -12.13 18.08
CA GLY A 36 -17.19 -11.52 19.20
C GLY A 36 -17.38 -10.01 19.32
N ILE A 37 -17.88 -9.37 18.23
CA ILE A 37 -18.14 -7.93 18.17
C ILE A 37 -19.64 -7.66 18.27
N GLY A 38 -20.47 -8.36 17.47
CA GLY A 38 -21.92 -8.16 17.42
C GLY A 38 -22.62 -9.14 16.50
N GLY A 39 -23.89 -8.91 16.22
CA GLY A 39 -24.75 -9.80 15.41
C GLY A 39 -25.11 -9.26 14.03
N ARG A 40 -24.67 -8.06 13.65
CA ARG A 40 -25.04 -7.38 12.40
C ARG A 40 -23.82 -6.84 11.69
N ALA A 41 -23.52 -7.39 10.52
CA ALA A 41 -22.37 -7.02 9.71
C ALA A 41 -22.82 -6.31 8.42
N LEU A 42 -22.10 -5.23 8.07
CA LEU A 42 -22.12 -4.63 6.75
C LEU A 42 -20.85 -5.02 6.00
N ILE A 43 -20.98 -5.74 4.89
CA ILE A 43 -19.85 -6.05 4.00
C ILE A 43 -19.79 -5.00 2.92
N CYS A 44 -18.60 -4.39 2.76
CA CYS A 44 -18.28 -3.46 1.67
C CYS A 44 -17.35 -4.16 0.68
N THR A 45 -17.74 -4.20 -0.59
CA THR A 45 -17.02 -4.91 -1.66
C THR A 45 -17.32 -4.29 -3.02
N ASP A 46 -16.57 -4.70 -4.05
CA ASP A 46 -16.84 -4.34 -5.44
C ASP A 46 -17.76 -5.39 -6.12
N GLU A 47 -18.37 -5.01 -7.26
CA GLU A 47 -19.29 -5.85 -8.02
C GLU A 47 -18.64 -7.17 -8.48
N ARG A 48 -17.36 -7.12 -8.87
CA ARG A 48 -16.62 -8.31 -9.30
C ARG A 48 -16.47 -9.33 -8.16
N MET A 49 -16.12 -8.85 -6.97
CA MET A 49 -15.99 -9.72 -5.81
C MET A 49 -17.35 -10.23 -5.36
N ALA A 50 -18.37 -9.38 -5.31
CA ALA A 50 -19.74 -9.73 -4.91
C ALA A 50 -20.36 -10.84 -5.78
N SER A 51 -19.98 -10.91 -7.05
CA SER A 51 -20.46 -11.93 -8.00
C SER A 51 -19.68 -13.27 -7.94
N SER A 52 -18.64 -13.38 -7.09
CA SER A 52 -17.81 -14.57 -6.99
C SER A 52 -18.41 -15.65 -6.07
N GLU A 53 -18.14 -16.93 -6.36
CA GLU A 53 -18.55 -18.06 -5.51
C GLU A 53 -17.96 -17.96 -4.11
N VAL A 54 -16.69 -17.59 -3.99
CA VAL A 54 -16.01 -17.46 -2.69
C VAL A 54 -16.64 -16.37 -1.82
N PHE A 55 -17.16 -15.29 -2.41
CA PHE A 55 -17.90 -14.28 -1.66
C PHE A 55 -19.24 -14.83 -1.16
N ALA A 56 -19.95 -15.57 -2.00
CA ALA A 56 -21.19 -16.24 -1.59
C ALA A 56 -20.95 -17.21 -0.42
N GLU A 57 -19.84 -17.97 -0.43
CA GLU A 57 -19.43 -18.82 0.69
C GLU A 57 -19.17 -18.02 1.98
N ILE A 58 -18.48 -16.89 1.90
CA ILE A 58 -18.23 -15.98 3.05
C ILE A 58 -19.56 -15.50 3.64
N VAL A 59 -20.47 -15.01 2.81
CA VAL A 59 -21.79 -14.52 3.23
C VAL A 59 -22.62 -15.65 3.86
N ALA A 60 -22.63 -16.84 3.24
CA ALA A 60 -23.33 -18.00 3.78
C ALA A 60 -22.79 -18.40 5.16
N ALA A 61 -21.46 -18.52 5.31
CA ALA A 61 -20.84 -18.88 6.58
C ALA A 61 -21.19 -17.89 7.72
N LEU A 62 -21.22 -16.58 7.42
CA LEU A 62 -21.65 -15.57 8.37
C LEU A 62 -23.13 -15.76 8.77
N ARG A 63 -24.04 -15.93 7.80
CA ARG A 63 -25.46 -16.11 8.04
C ARG A 63 -25.75 -17.41 8.81
N ASP A 64 -25.10 -18.50 8.46
CA ASP A 64 -25.23 -19.80 9.14
C ASP A 64 -24.77 -19.73 10.59
N SER A 65 -23.86 -18.81 10.90
CA SER A 65 -23.44 -18.53 12.29
C SER A 65 -24.38 -17.64 13.08
N GLY A 66 -25.49 -17.20 12.48
CA GLY A 66 -26.49 -16.34 13.10
C GLY A 66 -26.23 -14.84 12.96
N VAL A 67 -25.28 -14.43 12.10
CA VAL A 67 -25.00 -13.01 11.81
C VAL A 67 -25.98 -12.50 10.75
N ALA A 68 -26.65 -11.39 11.01
CA ALA A 68 -27.40 -10.66 9.99
C ALA A 68 -26.41 -9.91 9.09
N VAL A 69 -26.45 -10.18 7.77
CA VAL A 69 -25.48 -9.65 6.80
C VAL A 69 -26.19 -8.76 5.78
N GLU A 70 -25.78 -7.49 5.77
CA GLU A 70 -26.03 -6.53 4.69
C GLU A 70 -24.81 -6.41 3.79
N VAL A 71 -25.02 -6.11 2.51
CA VAL A 71 -23.94 -5.98 1.53
C VAL A 71 -24.08 -4.65 0.80
N PHE A 72 -22.98 -3.92 0.74
CA PHE A 72 -22.74 -2.82 -0.19
C PHE A 72 -21.69 -3.28 -1.21
N ASP A 73 -22.13 -3.56 -2.43
CA ASP A 73 -21.34 -4.12 -3.53
C ASP A 73 -20.94 -3.06 -4.57
N GLY A 74 -21.24 -1.80 -4.28
CA GLY A 74 -21.00 -0.66 -5.16
C GLY A 74 -19.66 0.05 -4.91
N VAL A 75 -18.65 -0.58 -4.30
CA VAL A 75 -17.35 0.08 -4.11
C VAL A 75 -16.65 0.24 -5.45
N GLU A 76 -16.31 1.49 -5.77
CA GLU A 76 -15.63 1.86 -7.00
C GLU A 76 -14.11 1.92 -6.82
N ALA A 77 -13.39 1.60 -7.91
CA ALA A 77 -11.93 1.75 -7.93
C ALA A 77 -11.52 3.20 -7.66
N GLU A 78 -10.33 3.41 -7.11
CA GLU A 78 -9.78 4.73 -6.76
C GLU A 78 -10.57 5.46 -5.65
N LEU A 79 -11.63 4.87 -5.13
CA LEU A 79 -12.46 5.36 -4.03
C LEU A 79 -12.95 6.81 -4.24
N PRO A 80 -13.89 7.07 -5.18
CA PRO A 80 -14.51 8.37 -5.29
C PRO A 80 -15.22 8.78 -3.99
N ARG A 81 -15.08 10.04 -3.57
CA ARG A 81 -15.75 10.57 -2.37
C ARG A 81 -17.27 10.32 -2.39
N ASP A 82 -17.90 10.54 -3.52
CA ASP A 82 -19.36 10.40 -3.64
C ASP A 82 -19.83 8.96 -3.45
N ASN A 83 -18.96 7.99 -3.71
CA ASN A 83 -19.22 6.58 -3.42
C ASN A 83 -19.37 6.32 -1.91
N LEU A 84 -18.59 7.00 -1.05
CA LEU A 84 -18.72 6.96 0.41
C LEU A 84 -20.05 7.58 0.90
N LEU A 85 -20.53 8.62 0.26
CA LEU A 85 -21.84 9.21 0.61
C LEU A 85 -22.97 8.21 0.37
N GLY A 86 -22.88 7.41 -0.68
CA GLY A 86 -23.88 6.38 -1.00
C GLY A 86 -24.07 5.32 0.10
N VAL A 87 -22.99 4.90 0.79
CA VAL A 87 -23.13 3.94 1.91
C VAL A 87 -23.74 4.60 3.14
N VAL A 88 -23.43 5.86 3.41
CA VAL A 88 -24.01 6.62 4.52
C VAL A 88 -25.52 6.81 4.30
N ASP A 89 -25.92 7.25 3.12
CA ASP A 89 -27.33 7.46 2.77
C ASP A 89 -28.14 6.16 2.90
N ARG A 90 -27.57 5.03 2.51
CA ARG A 90 -28.24 3.73 2.53
C ARG A 90 -28.32 3.11 3.93
N PHE A 91 -27.29 3.30 4.78
CA PHE A 91 -27.15 2.54 6.04
C PHE A 91 -27.11 3.38 7.31
N SER A 92 -27.13 4.72 7.26
CA SER A 92 -27.07 5.57 8.46
C SER A 92 -28.23 5.35 9.45
N GLY A 93 -29.35 4.81 9.00
CA GLY A 93 -30.48 4.42 9.84
C GLY A 93 -30.51 2.95 10.24
N SER A 94 -29.58 2.14 9.74
CA SER A 94 -29.56 0.70 9.95
C SER A 94 -28.63 0.33 11.12
N PRO A 95 -29.03 -0.58 11.99
CA PRO A 95 -28.14 -1.03 13.06
C PRO A 95 -27.03 -1.93 12.49
N VAL A 96 -25.80 -1.42 12.51
CA VAL A 96 -24.56 -2.13 12.11
C VAL A 96 -23.64 -2.22 13.32
N ASP A 97 -23.16 -3.41 13.63
CA ASP A 97 -22.25 -3.63 14.77
C ASP A 97 -20.79 -3.68 14.29
N VAL A 98 -20.56 -4.14 13.04
CA VAL A 98 -19.23 -4.30 12.44
C VAL A 98 -19.27 -4.05 10.94
N VAL A 99 -18.23 -3.41 10.40
CA VAL A 99 -18.03 -3.25 8.96
C VAL A 99 -16.96 -4.24 8.52
N ILE A 100 -17.16 -4.95 7.42
CA ILE A 100 -16.20 -5.89 6.84
C ILE A 100 -15.84 -5.40 5.44
N GLY A 101 -14.58 -5.07 5.22
CA GLY A 101 -14.06 -4.80 3.86
C GLY A 101 -13.57 -6.09 3.23
N VAL A 102 -14.16 -6.51 2.11
CA VAL A 102 -13.71 -7.69 1.34
C VAL A 102 -13.34 -7.24 -0.05
N GLY A 103 -12.05 -7.28 -0.40
CA GLY A 103 -11.61 -6.82 -1.72
C GLY A 103 -10.17 -6.30 -1.75
N GLY A 104 -9.85 -5.57 -2.80
CA GLY A 104 -8.57 -4.86 -2.91
C GLY A 104 -8.51 -3.61 -2.04
N GLY A 105 -7.43 -2.83 -2.18
CA GLY A 105 -7.19 -1.63 -1.38
C GLY A 105 -8.37 -0.66 -1.34
N SER A 106 -9.04 -0.40 -2.47
CA SER A 106 -10.22 0.50 -2.52
C SER A 106 -11.36 0.01 -1.63
N CYS A 107 -11.64 -1.31 -1.60
CA CYS A 107 -12.69 -1.87 -0.74
C CYS A 107 -12.33 -1.76 0.74
N LEU A 108 -11.06 -1.98 1.08
CA LEU A 108 -10.60 -1.88 2.46
C LEU A 108 -10.60 -0.42 2.94
N ASP A 109 -10.11 0.49 2.13
CA ASP A 109 -10.08 1.92 2.41
C ASP A 109 -11.50 2.51 2.51
N PHE A 110 -12.41 2.06 1.62
CA PHE A 110 -13.83 2.38 1.72
C PHE A 110 -14.41 1.94 3.07
N ALA A 111 -14.20 0.67 3.46
CA ALA A 111 -14.74 0.11 4.70
C ALA A 111 -14.23 0.84 5.95
N LYS A 112 -12.96 1.27 5.96
CA LYS A 112 -12.39 2.09 7.04
C LYS A 112 -13.15 3.40 7.23
N VAL A 113 -13.35 4.15 6.14
CA VAL A 113 -14.04 5.46 6.20
C VAL A 113 -15.53 5.27 6.47
N ALA A 114 -16.16 4.26 5.84
CA ALA A 114 -17.57 3.92 6.11
C ALA A 114 -17.80 3.60 7.59
N ALA A 115 -16.89 2.86 8.24
CA ALA A 115 -16.97 2.56 9.67
C ALA A 115 -16.94 3.83 10.54
N ILE A 116 -16.17 4.85 10.17
CA ILE A 116 -16.16 6.15 10.85
C ILE A 116 -17.46 6.91 10.61
N LEU A 117 -17.87 7.03 9.36
CA LEU A 117 -19.04 7.83 8.99
C LEU A 117 -20.36 7.24 9.56
N LEU A 118 -20.51 5.91 9.54
CA LEU A 118 -21.69 5.23 10.11
C LEU A 118 -21.78 5.37 11.62
N ALA A 119 -20.63 5.43 12.31
CA ALA A 119 -20.60 5.59 13.76
C ALA A 119 -20.79 7.04 14.23
N ARG A 120 -20.29 8.01 13.45
CA ARG A 120 -20.09 9.39 13.91
C ARG A 120 -20.82 10.43 13.07
N GLY A 121 -21.24 10.08 11.86
CA GLY A 121 -21.71 11.05 10.88
C GLY A 121 -20.61 12.00 10.42
N GLY A 122 -20.99 13.14 9.88
CA GLY A 122 -20.07 14.18 9.39
C GLY A 122 -19.80 14.10 7.88
N ASP A 123 -19.00 15.05 7.38
CA ASP A 123 -18.57 15.09 5.98
C ASP A 123 -17.22 14.38 5.82
N VAL A 124 -17.05 13.64 4.72
CA VAL A 124 -15.78 12.98 4.36
C VAL A 124 -14.61 13.99 4.34
N ARG A 125 -14.87 15.23 3.89
CA ARG A 125 -13.85 16.29 3.80
C ARG A 125 -13.33 16.76 5.15
N ASP A 126 -14.13 16.65 6.21
CA ASP A 126 -13.68 17.00 7.57
C ASP A 126 -12.60 16.03 8.07
N LEU A 127 -12.51 14.84 7.46
CA LEU A 127 -11.56 13.79 7.80
C LEU A 127 -10.21 13.93 7.06
N TYR A 128 -10.11 14.77 6.02
CA TYR A 128 -8.92 14.89 5.18
C TYR A 128 -7.69 15.32 5.96
N GLY A 129 -6.59 14.61 5.74
CA GLY A 129 -5.31 14.85 6.41
C GLY A 129 -4.99 13.88 7.52
N GLU A 130 -4.03 14.24 8.37
CA GLU A 130 -3.54 13.41 9.46
C GLU A 130 -4.23 13.81 10.78
N ASN A 131 -4.68 12.80 11.55
CA ASN A 131 -5.30 12.95 12.87
C ASN A 131 -6.56 13.86 12.91
N ARG A 132 -7.34 13.87 11.81
CA ARG A 132 -8.58 14.66 11.74
C ARG A 132 -9.82 13.88 12.20
N VAL A 133 -9.73 12.57 12.33
CA VAL A 133 -10.84 11.74 12.82
C VAL A 133 -10.99 11.93 14.33
N ALA A 134 -12.17 12.38 14.77
CA ALA A 134 -12.39 12.83 16.14
C ALA A 134 -12.49 11.67 17.18
N GLY A 135 -12.56 10.42 16.74
CA GLY A 135 -12.65 9.25 17.64
C GLY A 135 -12.94 7.96 16.88
N PRO A 136 -13.06 6.82 17.59
CA PRO A 136 -13.24 5.52 16.96
C PRO A 136 -14.54 5.41 16.17
N GLY A 137 -14.51 4.67 15.08
CA GLY A 137 -15.65 4.22 14.31
C GLY A 137 -16.23 2.90 14.82
N LEU A 138 -17.08 2.27 14.00
CA LEU A 138 -17.47 0.88 14.18
C LEU A 138 -16.21 0.00 14.06
N PRO A 139 -16.13 -1.13 14.77
CA PRO A 139 -15.09 -2.11 14.50
C PRO A 139 -15.09 -2.51 13.03
N MET A 140 -13.90 -2.53 12.39
CA MET A 140 -13.73 -2.90 10.99
C MET A 140 -12.88 -4.15 10.88
N ILE A 141 -13.31 -5.14 10.07
CA ILE A 141 -12.54 -6.33 9.73
C ILE A 141 -12.09 -6.22 8.28
N ALA A 142 -10.80 -6.36 8.04
CA ALA A 142 -10.21 -6.30 6.71
C ALA A 142 -9.97 -7.70 6.15
N VAL A 143 -10.45 -7.97 4.94
CA VAL A 143 -10.26 -9.24 4.20
C VAL A 143 -9.71 -8.91 2.82
N PRO A 144 -8.38 -8.78 2.68
CA PRO A 144 -7.76 -8.44 1.41
C PRO A 144 -7.88 -9.58 0.40
N THR A 145 -8.17 -9.23 -0.86
CA THR A 145 -8.21 -10.18 -1.99
C THR A 145 -7.16 -9.87 -3.05
N THR A 146 -6.22 -8.98 -2.75
CA THR A 146 -5.06 -8.62 -3.59
C THR A 146 -3.80 -8.56 -2.73
N GLY A 147 -2.67 -8.98 -3.29
CA GLY A 147 -1.37 -8.92 -2.62
C GLY A 147 -0.59 -7.67 -3.05
N GLY A 148 -0.88 -6.52 -2.47
CA GLY A 148 -0.25 -5.27 -2.90
C GLY A 148 -0.23 -4.17 -1.85
N THR A 149 -1.36 -3.55 -1.59
CA THR A 149 -1.47 -2.30 -0.83
C THR A 149 -1.12 -2.40 0.65
N GLY A 150 -1.28 -3.58 1.26
CA GLY A 150 -1.18 -3.73 2.72
C GLY A 150 -2.25 -2.93 3.49
N ALA A 151 -3.36 -2.58 2.82
CA ALA A 151 -4.42 -1.75 3.40
C ALA A 151 -5.09 -2.39 4.61
N GLU A 152 -5.05 -3.70 4.75
CA GLU A 152 -5.53 -4.42 5.94
C GLU A 152 -4.75 -4.07 7.21
N ILE A 153 -3.54 -3.53 7.06
CA ILE A 153 -2.65 -3.15 8.16
C ILE A 153 -2.65 -1.64 8.39
N THR A 154 -2.71 -0.85 7.30
CA THR A 154 -2.47 0.59 7.37
C THR A 154 -3.62 1.37 8.01
N CYS A 155 -3.28 2.45 8.71
CA CYS A 155 -4.22 3.40 9.30
C CYS A 155 -4.53 4.59 8.38
N ILE A 156 -4.47 4.38 7.07
CA ILE A 156 -4.79 5.38 6.04
C ILE A 156 -5.87 4.85 5.10
N SER A 157 -6.63 5.76 4.55
CA SER A 157 -7.51 5.59 3.38
C SER A 157 -7.21 6.70 2.38
N VAL A 158 -7.19 6.37 1.09
CA VAL A 158 -6.93 7.34 0.01
C VAL A 158 -8.19 7.50 -0.82
N VAL A 159 -8.79 8.69 -0.76
CA VAL A 159 -10.06 9.06 -1.40
C VAL A 159 -9.79 9.94 -2.62
N TYR A 160 -10.43 9.69 -3.75
CA TYR A 160 -10.43 10.62 -4.88
C TYR A 160 -11.56 11.65 -4.70
N ASP A 161 -11.19 12.92 -4.60
CA ASP A 161 -12.15 14.04 -4.56
C ASP A 161 -12.18 14.72 -5.93
N ALA A 162 -13.27 14.51 -6.66
CA ALA A 162 -13.44 15.04 -8.01
C ALA A 162 -13.48 16.58 -8.05
N ASP A 163 -14.01 17.23 -7.00
CA ASP A 163 -14.05 18.69 -6.92
C ASP A 163 -12.66 19.29 -6.72
N LEU A 164 -11.75 18.55 -6.09
CA LEU A 164 -10.35 18.93 -5.94
C LEU A 164 -9.49 18.44 -7.10
N GLY A 165 -9.99 17.49 -7.91
CA GLY A 165 -9.25 16.87 -9.00
C GLY A 165 -8.03 16.06 -8.53
N MET A 166 -8.04 15.55 -7.29
CA MET A 166 -6.87 14.87 -6.72
C MET A 166 -7.25 13.81 -5.68
N LYS A 167 -6.31 12.91 -5.41
CA LYS A 167 -6.39 11.97 -4.29
C LYS A 167 -5.98 12.64 -2.99
N VAL A 168 -6.77 12.41 -1.94
CA VAL A 168 -6.53 12.95 -0.59
C VAL A 168 -6.47 11.80 0.42
N GLY A 169 -5.47 11.84 1.29
CA GLY A 169 -5.33 10.85 2.37
C GLY A 169 -6.14 11.25 3.60
N ILE A 170 -6.79 10.25 4.19
CA ILE A 170 -7.36 10.31 5.53
C ILE A 170 -6.52 9.38 6.39
N ALA A 171 -5.76 9.90 7.34
CA ALA A 171 -4.83 9.12 8.15
C ALA A 171 -5.12 9.32 9.63
N SER A 172 -5.43 8.22 10.34
CA SER A 172 -5.77 8.27 11.76
C SER A 172 -5.61 6.88 12.40
N PRO A 173 -5.21 6.78 13.67
CA PRO A 173 -5.22 5.50 14.39
C PRO A 173 -6.62 4.85 14.42
N TYR A 174 -7.67 5.63 14.27
CA TYR A 174 -9.06 5.14 14.26
C TYR A 174 -9.46 4.47 12.94
N LEU A 175 -8.62 4.54 11.90
CA LEU A 175 -8.81 3.79 10.64
C LEU A 175 -8.12 2.42 10.66
N GLU A 176 -7.38 2.11 11.72
CA GLU A 176 -6.75 0.81 11.86
C GLU A 176 -7.82 -0.27 12.01
N ALA A 177 -7.69 -1.36 11.27
CA ALA A 177 -8.65 -2.46 11.33
C ALA A 177 -8.64 -3.10 12.73
N HIS A 178 -9.83 -3.46 13.25
CA HIS A 178 -9.95 -4.25 14.47
C HIS A 178 -9.35 -5.64 14.28
N ALA A 179 -9.56 -6.24 13.10
CA ALA A 179 -8.98 -7.50 12.73
C ALA A 179 -8.64 -7.52 11.23
N ALA A 180 -7.60 -8.24 10.85
CA ALA A 180 -7.28 -8.54 9.46
C ALA A 180 -7.25 -10.06 9.25
N VAL A 181 -7.93 -10.54 8.22
CA VAL A 181 -7.97 -11.95 7.82
C VAL A 181 -7.39 -12.06 6.42
N VAL A 182 -6.13 -12.45 6.37
CA VAL A 182 -5.31 -12.51 5.15
C VAL A 182 -5.27 -13.94 4.65
N ASP A 183 -6.15 -14.25 3.68
CA ASP A 183 -6.31 -15.58 3.10
C ASP A 183 -5.81 -15.59 1.66
N PRO A 184 -4.64 -16.19 1.38
CA PRO A 184 -4.08 -16.22 0.03
C PRO A 184 -4.96 -16.87 -1.04
N GLU A 185 -5.86 -17.79 -0.66
CA GLU A 185 -6.78 -18.41 -1.62
C GLU A 185 -7.69 -17.37 -2.29
N LEU A 186 -7.99 -16.26 -1.62
CA LEU A 186 -8.81 -15.18 -2.18
C LEU A 186 -8.13 -14.43 -3.33
N THR A 187 -6.84 -14.64 -3.54
CA THR A 187 -6.08 -14.01 -4.63
C THR A 187 -5.92 -14.86 -5.88
N ILE A 188 -6.32 -16.16 -5.84
CA ILE A 188 -6.14 -17.09 -6.97
C ILE A 188 -6.82 -16.58 -8.24
N SER A 189 -7.99 -15.94 -8.10
CA SER A 189 -8.74 -15.38 -9.23
C SER A 189 -8.21 -14.05 -9.76
N CYS A 190 -7.17 -13.47 -9.15
CA CYS A 190 -6.59 -12.21 -9.62
C CYS A 190 -5.96 -12.39 -11.00
N PRO A 191 -6.39 -11.59 -12.01
CA PRO A 191 -5.81 -11.65 -13.34
C PRO A 191 -4.37 -11.14 -13.34
N ARG A 192 -3.60 -11.49 -14.40
CA ARG A 192 -2.18 -11.16 -14.55
C ARG A 192 -1.89 -9.67 -14.33
N GLY A 193 -2.63 -8.79 -14.99
CA GLY A 193 -2.41 -7.35 -14.87
C GLY A 193 -2.62 -6.81 -13.45
N LEU A 194 -3.64 -7.32 -12.73
CA LEU A 194 -3.86 -6.94 -11.34
C LEU A 194 -2.75 -7.49 -10.43
N THR A 195 -2.35 -8.75 -10.64
CA THR A 195 -1.24 -9.37 -9.89
C THR A 195 0.07 -8.60 -10.10
N ALA A 196 0.37 -8.20 -11.33
CA ALA A 196 1.55 -7.41 -11.66
C ALA A 196 1.52 -6.01 -11.02
N ALA A 197 0.41 -5.29 -11.16
CA ALA A 197 0.26 -3.96 -10.58
C ALA A 197 0.39 -4.01 -9.05
N THR A 198 -0.31 -4.94 -8.38
CA THR A 198 -0.26 -5.03 -6.92
C THR A 198 1.10 -5.51 -6.41
N GLY A 199 1.75 -6.45 -7.11
CA GLY A 199 3.11 -6.89 -6.78
C GLY A 199 4.16 -5.76 -6.91
N ALA A 200 4.05 -4.95 -7.96
CA ALA A 200 4.92 -3.78 -8.16
C ALA A 200 4.70 -2.71 -7.07
N ASP A 201 3.45 -2.52 -6.64
CA ASP A 201 3.09 -1.63 -5.55
C ASP A 201 3.70 -2.09 -4.22
N ALA A 202 3.52 -3.36 -3.85
CA ALA A 202 4.14 -3.94 -2.65
C ALA A 202 5.66 -3.81 -2.66
N LEU A 203 6.31 -4.08 -3.79
CA LEU A 203 7.76 -3.92 -3.95
C LEU A 203 8.19 -2.47 -3.71
N SER A 204 7.42 -1.51 -4.24
CA SER A 204 7.68 -0.08 -4.05
C SER A 204 7.51 0.34 -2.59
N HIS A 205 6.47 -0.14 -1.92
CA HIS A 205 6.23 0.09 -0.49
C HIS A 205 7.41 -0.36 0.37
N LEU A 206 7.91 -1.58 0.12
CA LEU A 206 9.03 -2.15 0.87
C LEU A 206 10.32 -1.35 0.67
N ILE A 207 10.62 -0.98 -0.58
CA ILE A 207 11.84 -0.22 -0.91
C ILE A 207 11.75 1.21 -0.37
N GLU A 208 10.63 1.91 -0.56
CA GLU A 208 10.50 3.29 -0.09
C GLU A 208 10.50 3.38 1.43
N SER A 209 9.83 2.46 2.14
CA SER A 209 9.86 2.43 3.61
C SER A 209 11.25 2.12 4.16
N PHE A 210 11.98 1.17 3.53
CA PHE A 210 13.32 0.78 3.93
C PHE A 210 14.36 1.88 3.69
N THR A 211 14.19 2.67 2.64
CA THR A 211 15.09 3.77 2.27
C THR A 211 14.61 5.14 2.76
N ALA A 212 13.46 5.24 3.42
CA ALA A 212 12.89 6.49 3.89
C ALA A 212 13.88 7.30 4.77
N ARG A 213 13.61 8.60 4.91
CA ARG A 213 14.37 9.47 5.81
C ARG A 213 14.17 9.06 7.26
N ALA A 214 15.26 8.87 7.99
CA ALA A 214 15.21 8.72 9.45
C ALA A 214 14.98 10.09 10.10
N LYS A 215 13.91 10.22 10.90
CA LYS A 215 13.51 11.51 11.49
C LYS A 215 13.95 11.66 12.94
N ASN A 216 14.33 10.56 13.62
CA ASN A 216 14.68 10.53 15.05
C ASN A 216 13.69 11.30 15.93
N PRO A 217 12.38 11.00 15.85
CA PRO A 217 11.35 11.80 16.48
C PRO A 217 11.41 11.68 18.02
N GLY A 218 11.12 12.80 18.72
CA GLY A 218 10.83 12.79 20.14
C GLY A 218 9.45 12.23 20.46
N THR A 219 9.12 12.08 21.76
CA THR A 219 7.84 11.54 22.23
C THR A 219 6.65 12.31 21.68
N ASP A 220 6.70 13.65 21.75
CA ASP A 220 5.62 14.53 21.26
C ASP A 220 5.32 14.29 19.77
N HIS A 221 6.37 14.07 18.96
CA HIS A 221 6.18 13.80 17.54
C HIS A 221 5.46 12.45 17.32
N ILE A 222 5.80 11.42 18.09
CA ILE A 222 5.17 10.09 17.99
C ILE A 222 3.68 10.15 18.35
N GLU A 223 3.32 10.97 19.32
CA GLU A 223 1.93 11.18 19.74
C GLU A 223 1.11 11.97 18.71
N GLN A 224 1.75 12.96 18.04
CA GLN A 224 1.08 13.86 17.12
C GLN A 224 1.05 13.35 15.67
N HIS A 225 2.02 12.51 15.29
CA HIS A 225 2.20 12.04 13.91
C HIS A 225 2.18 10.52 13.79
N LEU A 226 1.57 10.05 12.72
CA LEU A 226 1.52 8.62 12.39
C LEU A 226 2.84 8.15 11.75
N TYR A 227 3.48 9.02 10.97
CA TYR A 227 4.65 8.66 10.16
C TYR A 227 5.94 9.22 10.76
N VAL A 228 6.75 8.30 11.25
CA VAL A 228 8.03 8.62 11.90
C VAL A 228 9.25 8.42 10.97
N GLY A 229 9.01 8.00 9.74
CA GLY A 229 10.06 7.68 8.78
C GLY A 229 10.74 6.33 9.07
N LYS A 230 11.92 6.12 8.47
CA LYS A 230 12.70 4.89 8.66
C LYS A 230 12.86 4.55 10.13
N ASN A 231 12.54 3.32 10.51
CA ASN A 231 12.67 2.83 11.87
C ASN A 231 12.93 1.33 11.90
N LEU A 232 13.44 0.82 13.04
CA LEU A 232 13.93 -0.55 13.18
C LEU A 232 12.87 -1.62 12.91
N LEU A 233 11.64 -1.42 13.38
CA LEU A 233 10.59 -2.43 13.20
C LEU A 233 10.05 -2.43 11.77
N ALA A 234 9.92 -1.26 11.14
CA ALA A 234 9.59 -1.16 9.72
C ALA A 234 10.65 -1.87 8.86
N ASP A 235 11.94 -1.70 9.18
CA ASP A 235 13.04 -2.36 8.46
C ASP A 235 12.99 -3.89 8.53
N VAL A 236 12.55 -4.47 9.66
CA VAL A 236 12.40 -5.94 9.80
C VAL A 236 11.38 -6.46 8.78
N TYR A 237 10.21 -5.83 8.72
CA TYR A 237 9.16 -6.23 7.78
C TYR A 237 9.53 -5.94 6.32
N ALA A 238 10.21 -4.81 6.06
CA ALA A 238 10.67 -4.49 4.71
C ALA A 238 11.64 -5.54 4.18
N ARG A 239 12.61 -5.99 4.97
CA ARG A 239 13.54 -7.07 4.58
C ARG A 239 12.82 -8.39 4.33
N GLN A 240 11.89 -8.77 5.22
CA GLN A 240 11.10 -9.99 5.05
C GLN A 240 10.31 -9.94 3.74
N GLY A 241 9.58 -8.86 3.50
CA GLY A 241 8.77 -8.70 2.30
C GLY A 241 9.60 -8.73 1.02
N LEU A 242 10.75 -8.03 0.98
CA LEU A 242 11.66 -8.04 -0.17
C LEU A 242 12.17 -9.44 -0.50
N GLY A 243 12.58 -10.21 0.52
CA GLY A 243 13.03 -11.59 0.33
C GLY A 243 11.93 -12.49 -0.25
N LEU A 244 10.68 -12.31 0.19
CA LEU A 244 9.54 -13.06 -0.33
C LEU A 244 9.20 -12.67 -1.78
N LEU A 245 9.17 -11.37 -2.11
CA LEU A 245 8.83 -10.91 -3.47
C LEU A 245 9.91 -11.28 -4.49
N ASN A 246 11.16 -11.42 -4.08
CA ASN A 246 12.28 -11.74 -4.97
C ASN A 246 12.03 -12.94 -5.89
N THR A 247 11.28 -13.93 -5.40
CA THR A 247 10.99 -15.16 -6.15
C THR A 247 9.50 -15.36 -6.41
N SER A 248 8.63 -14.91 -5.51
CA SER A 248 7.19 -15.15 -5.63
C SER A 248 6.58 -14.45 -6.85
N LEU A 249 7.02 -13.24 -7.17
CA LEU A 249 6.50 -12.48 -8.31
C LEU A 249 6.86 -13.14 -9.66
N GLU A 250 8.08 -13.65 -9.81
CA GLU A 250 8.46 -14.39 -11.02
C GLU A 250 7.72 -15.73 -11.14
N ARG A 251 7.49 -16.42 -10.02
CA ARG A 251 6.66 -17.63 -10.00
C ARG A 251 5.22 -17.31 -10.42
N LEU A 252 4.63 -16.20 -9.95
CA LEU A 252 3.29 -15.76 -10.37
C LEU A 252 3.27 -15.28 -11.83
N ALA A 253 4.36 -14.71 -12.34
CA ALA A 253 4.46 -14.42 -13.77
C ALA A 253 4.40 -15.69 -14.63
N ALA A 254 4.92 -16.81 -14.13
CA ALA A 254 4.87 -18.10 -14.81
C ALA A 254 3.55 -18.87 -14.58
N ASP A 255 3.04 -18.86 -13.35
CA ASP A 255 1.81 -19.57 -12.97
C ASP A 255 1.00 -18.77 -11.93
N LEU A 256 -0.10 -18.17 -12.37
CA LEU A 256 -1.00 -17.40 -11.52
C LEU A 256 -1.75 -18.26 -10.46
N THR A 257 -1.75 -19.56 -10.61
CA THR A 257 -2.44 -20.50 -9.70
C THR A 257 -1.52 -21.07 -8.63
N ASP A 258 -0.23 -20.74 -8.65
CA ASP A 258 0.73 -21.15 -7.61
C ASP A 258 0.35 -20.55 -6.25
N LEU A 259 -0.34 -21.33 -5.43
CA LEU A 259 -0.81 -20.91 -4.11
C LEU A 259 0.35 -20.57 -3.15
N GLY A 260 1.50 -21.24 -3.29
CA GLY A 260 2.69 -20.92 -2.52
C GLY A 260 3.20 -19.51 -2.85
N ALA A 261 3.30 -19.19 -4.14
CA ALA A 261 3.69 -17.84 -4.57
C ALA A 261 2.63 -16.77 -4.22
N ARG A 262 1.33 -17.10 -4.28
CA ARG A 262 0.25 -16.24 -3.75
C ARG A 262 0.42 -15.98 -2.26
N SER A 263 0.72 -17.02 -1.48
CA SER A 263 0.94 -16.89 -0.03
C SER A 263 2.15 -16.02 0.28
N ASP A 264 3.27 -16.23 -0.39
CA ASP A 264 4.48 -15.43 -0.23
C ASP A 264 4.24 -13.96 -0.60
N THR A 265 3.52 -13.71 -1.71
CA THR A 265 3.18 -12.35 -2.15
C THR A 265 2.22 -11.65 -1.19
N MET A 266 1.21 -12.36 -0.68
CA MET A 266 0.29 -11.80 0.33
C MET A 266 1.01 -11.50 1.65
N LEU A 267 1.92 -12.37 2.09
CA LEU A 267 2.73 -12.13 3.29
C LEU A 267 3.68 -10.94 3.10
N ALA A 268 4.23 -10.79 1.90
CA ALA A 268 5.05 -9.63 1.55
C ALA A 268 4.24 -8.33 1.51
N ALA A 269 3.03 -8.33 0.94
CA ALA A 269 2.14 -7.18 0.92
C ALA A 269 1.71 -6.77 2.34
N MET A 270 1.38 -7.75 3.19
CA MET A 270 1.13 -7.52 4.62
C MET A 270 2.37 -6.92 5.31
N SER A 271 3.56 -7.45 5.03
CA SER A 271 4.83 -6.91 5.55
C SER A 271 5.09 -5.49 5.05
N ALA A 272 4.73 -5.18 3.79
CA ALA A 272 4.77 -3.82 3.25
C ALA A 272 3.83 -2.89 4.04
N GLY A 273 2.60 -3.33 4.30
CA GLY A 273 1.66 -2.60 5.16
C GLY A 273 2.24 -2.30 6.55
N MET A 274 2.86 -3.30 7.20
CA MET A 274 3.54 -3.12 8.49
C MET A 274 4.66 -2.09 8.43
N ALA A 275 5.44 -2.09 7.35
CA ALA A 275 6.54 -1.15 7.17
C ALA A 275 6.04 0.27 6.90
N ILE A 276 5.15 0.46 5.92
CA ILE A 276 4.68 1.80 5.55
C ILE A 276 3.75 2.44 6.58
N ASN A 277 3.11 1.65 7.45
CA ASN A 277 2.18 2.18 8.46
C ASN A 277 2.85 3.14 9.45
N THR A 278 4.17 3.05 9.60
CA THR A 278 4.96 3.96 10.45
C THR A 278 6.10 4.64 9.70
N ALA A 279 6.72 3.97 8.73
CA ALA A 279 7.78 4.60 7.92
C ALA A 279 7.22 5.52 6.82
N GLY A 280 6.07 5.18 6.25
CA GLY A 280 5.48 5.89 5.12
C GLY A 280 6.14 5.56 3.78
N THR A 281 5.54 6.06 2.70
CA THR A 281 6.06 6.03 1.32
C THR A 281 6.74 7.35 0.96
N ALA A 282 7.33 7.48 -0.24
CA ALA A 282 8.17 8.61 -0.61
C ALA A 282 7.95 9.07 -2.07
N ALA A 283 9.03 9.29 -2.81
CA ALA A 283 9.04 9.99 -4.10
C ALA A 283 8.26 9.26 -5.21
N ALA A 284 8.38 7.93 -5.33
CA ALA A 284 7.67 7.21 -6.39
C ALA A 284 6.16 7.37 -6.26
N HIS A 285 5.63 7.27 -5.03
CA HIS A 285 4.21 7.51 -4.75
C HIS A 285 3.81 8.98 -4.94
N ALA A 286 4.67 9.95 -4.55
CA ALA A 286 4.40 11.36 -4.75
C ALA A 286 4.26 11.73 -6.24
N ILE A 287 5.17 11.20 -7.08
CA ILE A 287 5.22 11.49 -8.52
C ILE A 287 4.13 10.70 -9.27
N GLN A 288 3.84 9.46 -8.86
CA GLN A 288 2.83 8.63 -9.51
C GLN A 288 1.42 9.22 -9.39
N SER A 289 1.08 9.83 -8.27
CA SER A 289 -0.29 10.33 -8.04
C SER A 289 -0.79 11.27 -9.15
N PRO A 290 -0.08 12.34 -9.52
CA PRO A 290 -0.48 13.18 -10.66
C PRO A 290 -0.36 12.48 -12.02
N ILE A 291 0.59 11.55 -12.23
CA ILE A 291 0.65 10.77 -13.47
C ILE A 291 -0.63 9.94 -13.63
N GLY A 292 -1.01 9.21 -12.57
CA GLY A 292 -2.22 8.38 -12.61
C GLY A 292 -3.50 9.19 -12.87
N ALA A 293 -3.59 10.39 -12.29
CA ALA A 293 -4.71 11.31 -12.55
C ALA A 293 -4.79 11.76 -14.02
N LEU A 294 -3.64 11.97 -14.67
CA LEU A 294 -3.58 12.42 -16.07
C LEU A 294 -3.75 11.28 -17.07
N THR A 295 -3.22 10.11 -16.78
CA THR A 295 -3.10 9.01 -17.74
C THR A 295 -4.07 7.87 -17.49
N HIS A 296 -4.78 7.90 -16.36
CA HIS A 296 -5.62 6.80 -15.87
C HIS A 296 -4.86 5.46 -15.72
N THR A 297 -3.53 5.54 -15.52
CA THR A 297 -2.69 4.37 -15.29
C THR A 297 -3.01 3.77 -13.91
N ALA A 298 -3.14 2.45 -13.86
CA ALA A 298 -3.29 1.73 -12.60
C ALA A 298 -2.12 2.06 -11.64
N HIS A 299 -2.45 2.35 -10.36
CA HIS A 299 -1.51 2.88 -9.37
C HIS A 299 -0.19 2.11 -9.32
N GLY A 300 -0.24 0.79 -9.15
CA GLY A 300 0.95 -0.04 -9.03
C GLY A 300 1.82 -0.09 -10.28
N PHE A 301 1.23 0.02 -11.50
CA PHE A 301 2.03 0.16 -12.72
C PHE A 301 2.79 1.48 -12.75
N GLY A 302 2.14 2.57 -12.36
CA GLY A 302 2.78 3.88 -12.33
C GLY A 302 3.90 3.97 -11.29
N VAL A 303 3.67 3.46 -10.08
CA VAL A 303 4.70 3.41 -9.03
C VAL A 303 5.85 2.51 -9.45
N GLY A 304 5.56 1.30 -9.98
CA GLY A 304 6.58 0.35 -10.45
C GLY A 304 7.43 0.90 -11.58
N ALA A 305 6.83 1.59 -12.56
CA ALA A 305 7.55 2.23 -13.65
C ALA A 305 8.51 3.34 -13.18
N LEU A 306 8.11 4.09 -12.15
CA LEU A 306 8.92 5.17 -11.58
C LEU A 306 10.04 4.66 -10.66
N LEU A 307 9.80 3.53 -9.98
CA LEU A 307 10.65 3.04 -8.90
C LEU A 307 12.14 2.95 -9.26
N PRO A 308 12.57 2.37 -10.40
CA PRO A 308 13.99 2.27 -10.75
C PRO A 308 14.68 3.63 -10.90
N TYR A 309 13.98 4.64 -11.38
CA TYR A 309 14.50 6.00 -11.55
C TYR A 309 14.59 6.73 -10.23
N VAL A 310 13.59 6.58 -9.36
CA VAL A 310 13.62 7.12 -8.00
C VAL A 310 14.71 6.46 -7.16
N MET A 311 14.92 5.13 -7.31
CA MET A 311 16.02 4.44 -6.63
C MET A 311 17.38 5.00 -7.07
N ARG A 312 17.60 5.24 -8.36
CA ARG A 312 18.84 5.87 -8.88
C ARG A 312 19.03 7.26 -8.31
N TYR A 313 17.96 8.08 -8.30
CA TYR A 313 17.99 9.40 -7.68
C TYR A 313 18.41 9.34 -6.20
N ASN A 314 17.88 8.37 -5.47
CA ASN A 314 18.11 8.23 -4.02
C ASN A 314 19.41 7.50 -3.67
N LEU A 315 20.07 6.84 -4.64
CA LEU A 315 21.25 6.01 -4.41
C LEU A 315 22.37 6.71 -3.61
N PRO A 316 22.76 7.97 -3.93
CA PRO A 316 23.83 8.63 -3.18
C PRO A 316 23.50 8.88 -1.70
N ALA A 317 22.21 8.97 -1.36
CA ALA A 317 21.76 9.22 0.01
C ALA A 317 21.50 7.92 0.81
N ARG A 318 21.43 6.76 0.15
CA ARG A 318 21.03 5.46 0.74
C ARG A 318 21.84 4.28 0.20
N GLU A 319 23.06 4.50 -0.20
CA GLU A 319 23.95 3.44 -0.71
C GLU A 319 24.04 2.22 0.22
N PRO A 320 24.23 2.36 1.56
CA PRO A 320 24.24 1.22 2.47
C PRO A 320 22.95 0.41 2.46
N GLU A 321 21.79 1.09 2.45
CA GLU A 321 20.48 0.44 2.43
C GLU A 321 20.23 -0.28 1.11
N PHE A 322 20.62 0.31 -0.02
CA PHE A 322 20.52 -0.38 -1.32
C PHE A 322 21.48 -1.57 -1.42
N ALA A 323 22.67 -1.49 -0.84
CA ALA A 323 23.57 -2.64 -0.75
C ALA A 323 22.98 -3.75 0.15
N GLU A 324 22.27 -3.41 1.21
CA GLU A 324 21.56 -4.37 2.06
C GLU A 324 20.35 -4.99 1.31
N ILE A 325 19.64 -4.22 0.49
CA ILE A 325 18.59 -4.75 -0.40
C ILE A 325 19.21 -5.78 -1.36
N ALA A 326 20.40 -5.52 -1.93
CA ALA A 326 21.08 -6.49 -2.77
C ALA A 326 21.36 -7.80 -2.03
N ASP A 327 21.82 -7.72 -0.78
CA ASP A 327 22.07 -8.91 0.05
C ASP A 327 20.77 -9.71 0.28
N VAL A 328 19.63 -9.02 0.56
CA VAL A 328 18.31 -9.65 0.70
C VAL A 328 17.83 -10.30 -0.61
N LEU A 329 18.08 -9.66 -1.73
CA LEU A 329 17.71 -10.17 -3.06
C LEU A 329 18.73 -11.19 -3.62
N GLY A 330 19.85 -11.45 -2.91
CA GLY A 330 20.85 -12.43 -3.30
C GLY A 330 21.68 -12.04 -4.52
N VAL A 331 21.84 -10.74 -4.79
CA VAL A 331 22.59 -10.22 -5.95
C VAL A 331 23.85 -9.45 -5.54
N GLY A 332 24.78 -9.25 -6.47
CA GLY A 332 26.00 -8.46 -6.25
C GLY A 332 27.00 -9.08 -5.28
N THR A 333 26.95 -10.40 -5.05
CA THR A 333 27.82 -11.12 -4.12
C THR A 333 29.31 -10.90 -4.46
N GLY A 334 30.10 -10.52 -3.44
CA GLY A 334 31.56 -10.31 -3.60
C GLY A 334 31.96 -8.95 -4.21
N ALA A 335 30.98 -8.11 -4.61
CA ALA A 335 31.24 -6.77 -5.10
C ALA A 335 31.40 -5.76 -3.95
N ASP A 336 31.93 -4.57 -4.24
CA ASP A 336 31.94 -3.45 -3.30
C ASP A 336 30.52 -2.92 -3.03
N GLN A 337 30.39 -2.03 -2.06
CA GLN A 337 29.09 -1.52 -1.62
C GLN A 337 28.32 -0.81 -2.73
N VAL A 338 28.98 0.03 -3.53
CA VAL A 338 28.35 0.77 -4.65
C VAL A 338 27.85 -0.21 -5.71
N ALA A 339 28.67 -1.19 -6.09
CA ALA A 339 28.30 -2.18 -7.09
C ALA A 339 27.12 -3.05 -6.60
N ARG A 340 27.09 -3.42 -5.32
CA ARG A 340 25.93 -4.12 -4.72
C ARG A 340 24.68 -3.25 -4.76
N ALA A 341 24.79 -1.99 -4.36
CA ALA A 341 23.66 -1.07 -4.37
C ALA A 341 23.07 -0.90 -5.79
N ARG A 342 23.92 -0.81 -6.82
CA ARG A 342 23.48 -0.80 -8.22
C ARG A 342 22.84 -2.13 -8.65
N ALA A 343 23.40 -3.26 -8.20
CA ALA A 343 22.84 -4.59 -8.50
C ALA A 343 21.42 -4.76 -7.93
N ALA A 344 21.11 -4.17 -6.76
CA ALA A 344 19.77 -4.17 -6.21
C ALA A 344 18.75 -3.49 -7.16
N ILE A 345 19.12 -2.34 -7.73
CA ILE A 345 18.27 -1.60 -8.67
C ILE A 345 18.02 -2.41 -9.94
N VAL A 346 19.08 -3.03 -10.49
CA VAL A 346 18.96 -3.90 -11.68
C VAL A 346 18.05 -5.09 -11.38
N ARG A 347 18.19 -5.72 -10.20
CA ARG A 347 17.32 -6.84 -9.81
C ARG A 347 15.84 -6.42 -9.70
N VAL A 348 15.56 -5.25 -9.17
CA VAL A 348 14.20 -4.70 -9.13
C VAL A 348 13.64 -4.51 -10.55
N GLU A 349 14.45 -4.02 -11.50
CA GLU A 349 14.04 -3.91 -12.91
C GLU A 349 13.71 -5.28 -13.52
N GLU A 350 14.52 -6.31 -13.22
CA GLU A 350 14.28 -7.67 -13.70
C GLU A 350 12.94 -8.22 -13.18
N ILE A 351 12.65 -8.04 -11.89
CA ILE A 351 11.38 -8.48 -11.28
C ILE A 351 10.21 -7.76 -11.93
N LEU A 352 10.28 -6.44 -12.11
CA LEU A 352 9.22 -5.65 -12.73
C LEU A 352 9.02 -6.04 -14.21
N ALA A 353 10.10 -6.28 -14.94
CA ALA A 353 10.03 -6.74 -16.33
C ALA A 353 9.41 -8.13 -16.47
N ALA A 354 9.69 -9.06 -15.54
CA ALA A 354 9.08 -10.38 -15.53
C ALA A 354 7.54 -10.33 -15.32
N LEU A 355 7.04 -9.26 -14.70
CA LEU A 355 5.61 -8.97 -14.49
C LEU A 355 4.97 -8.19 -15.66
N ASP A 356 5.69 -7.90 -16.71
CA ASP A 356 5.25 -7.01 -17.81
C ASP A 356 4.92 -5.58 -17.32
N VAL A 357 5.54 -5.10 -16.23
CA VAL A 357 5.39 -3.71 -15.79
C VAL A 357 6.17 -2.82 -16.75
N PRO A 358 5.54 -1.79 -17.34
CA PRO A 358 6.27 -0.85 -18.19
C PRO A 358 7.41 -0.18 -17.42
N LEU A 359 8.63 -0.23 -17.96
CA LEU A 359 9.81 0.40 -17.34
C LEU A 359 10.13 1.78 -17.95
N ASN A 360 9.26 2.30 -18.79
CA ASN A 360 9.33 3.67 -19.29
C ASN A 360 7.98 4.40 -19.13
N LEU A 361 8.03 5.70 -18.89
CA LEU A 361 6.84 6.48 -18.61
C LEU A 361 6.00 6.81 -19.85
N ARG A 362 6.55 6.65 -21.07
CA ARG A 362 5.81 6.83 -22.33
C ARG A 362 4.71 5.79 -22.47
N ASP A 363 4.99 4.55 -22.08
CA ASP A 363 4.04 3.45 -22.17
C ASP A 363 2.87 3.60 -21.19
N LEU A 364 3.00 4.47 -20.19
CA LEU A 364 1.92 4.89 -19.29
C LEU A 364 1.06 6.03 -19.89
N GLY A 365 1.39 6.53 -21.08
CA GLY A 365 0.72 7.66 -21.71
C GLY A 365 1.23 9.04 -21.24
N LEU A 366 2.31 9.10 -20.46
CA LEU A 366 2.95 10.36 -20.10
C LEU A 366 3.56 11.02 -21.35
N ARG A 367 3.49 12.35 -21.45
CA ARG A 367 4.06 13.15 -22.54
C ARG A 367 4.92 14.28 -21.96
N PRO A 368 5.90 14.80 -22.75
CA PRO A 368 6.79 15.88 -22.27
C PRO A 368 6.07 17.11 -21.75
N GLU A 369 4.93 17.49 -22.33
CA GLU A 369 4.11 18.62 -21.89
C GLU A 369 3.49 18.43 -20.49
N HIS A 370 3.47 17.21 -19.97
CA HIS A 370 2.96 16.90 -18.63
C HIS A 370 4.01 17.10 -17.52
N PHE A 371 5.32 17.19 -17.83
CA PHE A 371 6.37 17.12 -16.82
C PHE A 371 6.27 18.24 -15.79
N GLU A 372 6.03 19.47 -16.23
CA GLU A 372 5.94 20.63 -15.33
C GLU A 372 4.75 20.50 -14.37
N VAL A 373 3.58 20.16 -14.89
CA VAL A 373 2.37 20.01 -14.06
C VAL A 373 2.49 18.82 -13.10
N VAL A 374 3.08 17.71 -13.54
CA VAL A 374 3.32 16.54 -12.66
C VAL A 374 4.29 16.92 -11.55
N ALA A 375 5.38 17.62 -11.85
CA ALA A 375 6.35 18.07 -10.84
C ALA A 375 5.70 19.04 -9.83
N GLU A 376 4.93 20.02 -10.31
CA GLU A 376 4.21 20.95 -9.43
C GLU A 376 3.24 20.21 -8.49
N GLN A 377 2.46 19.26 -9.01
CA GLN A 377 1.50 18.50 -8.20
C GLN A 377 2.19 17.54 -7.24
N ALA A 378 3.25 16.86 -7.67
CA ALA A 378 4.04 15.95 -6.81
C ALA A 378 4.62 16.70 -5.59
N MET A 379 5.09 17.94 -5.78
CA MET A 379 5.63 18.76 -4.68
C MET A 379 4.57 19.16 -3.64
N LYS A 380 3.27 19.13 -3.98
CA LYS A 380 2.18 19.37 -3.02
C LYS A 380 1.98 18.21 -2.05
N ALA A 381 2.45 17.01 -2.39
CA ALA A 381 2.43 15.83 -1.52
C ALA A 381 3.53 15.92 -0.44
N THR A 382 3.49 16.96 0.40
CA THR A 382 4.57 17.35 1.32
C THR A 382 5.00 16.23 2.28
N ARG A 383 4.07 15.40 2.74
CA ARG A 383 4.38 14.25 3.60
C ARG A 383 5.30 13.25 2.89
N LEU A 384 5.02 12.95 1.62
CA LEU A 384 5.76 11.99 0.80
C LEU A 384 7.12 12.55 0.38
N THR A 385 7.15 13.80 -0.09
CA THR A 385 8.37 14.46 -0.53
C THR A 385 9.35 14.69 0.63
N ALA A 386 8.85 15.07 1.82
CA ALA A 386 9.65 15.21 3.02
C ALA A 386 10.19 13.87 3.57
N ASN A 387 9.53 12.74 3.23
CA ASN A 387 9.97 11.42 3.65
C ASN A 387 11.04 10.81 2.73
N ASN A 388 11.21 11.38 1.52
CA ASN A 388 12.25 10.92 0.59
C ASN A 388 13.65 11.15 1.17
N PRO A 389 14.57 10.17 1.08
CA PRO A 389 15.88 10.28 1.72
C PRO A 389 16.75 11.41 1.14
N ARG A 390 16.70 11.60 -0.17
CA ARG A 390 17.30 12.74 -0.86
C ARG A 390 16.26 13.83 -1.05
N GLU A 391 16.61 15.09 -0.78
CA GLU A 391 15.70 16.21 -0.96
C GLU A 391 15.16 16.25 -2.39
N LEU A 392 13.83 16.34 -2.50
CA LEU A 392 13.16 16.52 -3.78
C LEU A 392 12.94 18.01 -4.03
N THR A 393 13.24 18.43 -5.25
CA THR A 393 12.91 19.74 -5.77
C THR A 393 12.07 19.58 -7.03
N HIS A 394 11.38 20.63 -7.45
CA HIS A 394 10.66 20.64 -8.73
C HIS A 394 11.55 20.16 -9.88
N ASP A 395 12.76 20.71 -10.00
CA ASP A 395 13.71 20.37 -11.07
C ASP A 395 14.16 18.91 -11.02
N SER A 396 14.36 18.37 -9.80
CA SER A 396 14.73 16.95 -9.65
C SER A 396 13.60 16.01 -10.06
N VAL A 397 12.34 16.38 -9.78
CA VAL A 397 11.19 15.61 -10.26
C VAL A 397 11.09 15.66 -11.78
N VAL A 398 11.26 16.83 -12.41
CA VAL A 398 11.30 16.97 -13.87
C VAL A 398 12.42 16.12 -14.48
N GLU A 399 13.60 16.06 -13.85
CA GLU A 399 14.72 15.24 -14.34
C GLU A 399 14.39 13.73 -14.23
N ILE A 400 13.80 13.28 -13.11
CA ILE A 400 13.32 11.90 -12.96
C ILE A 400 12.33 11.55 -14.08
N LEU A 401 11.36 12.45 -14.36
CA LEU A 401 10.37 12.25 -15.42
C LEU A 401 11.03 12.17 -16.81
N LYS A 402 12.00 13.02 -17.12
CA LYS A 402 12.74 13.00 -18.39
C LYS A 402 13.49 11.69 -18.58
N ARG A 403 14.20 11.21 -17.53
CA ARG A 403 14.94 9.94 -17.56
C ARG A 403 13.98 8.76 -17.74
N GLY A 404 12.90 8.71 -16.97
CA GLY A 404 11.88 7.67 -17.09
C GLY A 404 11.17 7.69 -18.45
N TYR A 405 10.92 8.84 -19.01
CA TYR A 405 10.35 8.98 -20.36
C TYR A 405 11.29 8.51 -21.46
N ALA A 406 12.59 8.80 -21.32
CA ALA A 406 13.62 8.38 -22.27
C ALA A 406 14.07 6.91 -22.09
N ASP A 407 13.61 6.22 -21.05
CA ASP A 407 14.11 4.92 -20.61
C ASP A 407 15.63 4.93 -20.36
N ASP A 408 16.13 6.05 -19.79
CA ASP A 408 17.54 6.22 -19.47
C ASP A 408 17.90 5.58 -18.14
N ARG A 409 18.27 4.31 -18.19
CA ARG A 409 18.69 3.50 -17.04
C ARG A 409 20.21 3.52 -16.81
N SER A 410 20.95 4.28 -17.59
CA SER A 410 22.40 4.49 -17.42
C SER A 410 22.75 5.59 -16.40
N TRP A 411 21.75 6.22 -15.81
CA TRP A 411 21.86 7.32 -14.88
C TRP A 411 22.31 6.86 -13.48
N TRP A 412 23.63 6.83 -13.28
CA TRP A 412 24.25 6.43 -12.01
C TRP A 412 24.94 7.57 -11.27
N ASP A 413 25.25 8.65 -11.97
CA ASP A 413 26.10 9.75 -11.49
C ASP A 413 25.23 11.01 -11.33
N LEU A 414 24.90 11.31 -10.09
CA LEU A 414 24.25 12.55 -9.72
C LEU A 414 25.04 13.28 -8.63
#